data_7a8b981dd5e9448ce666a80e043a970e
#
_entry.id   7a8b981dd5e9448ce666a80e043a970e
#
_cell.length_a   1.000
_cell.length_b   1.000
_cell.length_c   1.000
_cell.angle_alpha   90.00
_cell.angle_beta   90.00
_cell.angle_gamma   90.00
#
_symmetry.space_group_name_H-M   'P 1'
#
loop_
_entity.id
_entity.type
_entity.pdbx_description
1 polymer ?
#
loop_
_entity_poly.entity_id
_entity_poly.type
_entity_poly.pdbx_seq_one_letter_code
_entity_poly.pdbx_strand_id
1 'polypeptide(L)'
;MGHTERDLRRYAAIKVVGVGGGGSNAVNRMIHAGLRGVEFIAINTDAQALALSNADKKLHIGAKTTKGLGAGGDPTVGRQAAEEGKEDIFESLEGADMVFITAGMGGGTGTGGAPVIAEIARDLGALTIGVVTKPFGFEGRRRMTAAEEGVRNIKQKVNTLITIPNDRLLQVVDRSVTIVEAFRVADDVLRQAVQGIADLITVPGLINLDFADVRTVMAEAGSALIGIGVATGEDRALKAAQAAVSSPLLETSMAGAKGVLINITGGLDLGLMEVSEAAQIVKDAADPDANIIFGAVIDDKADGEIRITVIATGFDGARVVDEELRPEEPSRIREPVKVIDDLD
;
A
#
# COMPACT_ATOMS: atom_id res chain seq x y z
N MET A 1 13.77 45.28 -5.31
CA MET A 1 12.37 44.97 -5.59
C MET A 1 12.40 44.04 -6.81
N GLY A 2 12.19 42.76 -6.63
CA GLY A 2 12.23 41.76 -7.65
C GLY A 2 12.05 40.41 -6.99
N HIS A 3 10.86 40.21 -6.36
CA HIS A 3 10.42 38.84 -6.05
C HIS A 3 10.05 38.20 -7.36
N THR A 4 10.90 37.34 -7.87
CA THR A 4 10.74 36.60 -9.10
C THR A 4 9.60 35.62 -8.95
N GLU A 5 8.70 35.59 -9.96
CA GLU A 5 7.59 34.64 -10.17
C GLU A 5 7.98 33.13 -10.07
N ARG A 6 9.21 32.81 -9.67
CA ARG A 6 9.70 31.43 -9.46
C ARG A 6 9.27 30.78 -8.13
N ASP A 7 8.73 31.54 -7.18
CA ASP A 7 8.34 31.01 -5.86
C ASP A 7 6.88 30.52 -5.78
N LEU A 8 6.08 30.63 -6.82
CA LEU A 8 4.63 30.41 -6.78
C LEU A 8 4.18 28.99 -7.21
N ARG A 9 5.09 28.09 -7.55
CA ARG A 9 4.74 26.69 -7.83
C ARG A 9 5.76 25.73 -7.22
N ARG A 10 5.80 25.66 -5.90
CA ARG A 10 6.50 24.58 -5.23
C ARG A 10 5.60 23.36 -5.24
N TYR A 11 5.81 22.46 -6.19
CA TYR A 11 5.18 21.13 -6.15
C TYR A 11 5.65 20.41 -4.89
N ALA A 12 4.76 19.64 -4.26
CA ALA A 12 5.13 18.81 -3.12
C ALA A 12 6.28 17.87 -3.50
N ALA A 13 7.32 17.83 -2.68
CA ALA A 13 8.44 16.92 -2.87
C ALA A 13 8.05 15.54 -2.37
N ILE A 14 7.77 14.63 -3.29
CA ILE A 14 7.32 13.27 -3.01
C ILE A 14 8.47 12.29 -3.23
N LYS A 15 8.77 11.46 -2.22
CA LYS A 15 9.77 10.39 -2.33
C LYS A 15 9.11 9.02 -2.16
N VAL A 16 9.54 8.06 -2.97
CA VAL A 16 9.09 6.67 -2.91
C VAL A 16 10.27 5.78 -2.54
N VAL A 17 10.22 5.20 -1.37
CA VAL A 17 11.29 4.39 -0.79
C VAL A 17 10.93 2.93 -0.87
N GLY A 18 11.66 2.17 -1.67
CA GLY A 18 11.56 0.71 -1.75
C GLY A 18 12.55 0.04 -0.79
N VAL A 19 12.03 -0.70 0.19
CA VAL A 19 12.84 -1.32 1.26
C VAL A 19 12.95 -2.83 1.06
N GLY A 20 14.17 -3.33 0.96
CA GLY A 20 14.46 -4.74 0.71
C GLY A 20 14.10 -5.18 -0.71
N GLY A 21 14.15 -6.48 -0.98
CA GLY A 21 13.93 -7.03 -2.32
C GLY A 21 12.55 -6.71 -2.89
N GLY A 22 11.47 -6.97 -2.14
CA GLY A 22 10.09 -6.69 -2.57
C GLY A 22 9.86 -5.20 -2.84
N GLY A 23 10.30 -4.32 -1.93
CA GLY A 23 10.18 -2.87 -2.12
C GLY A 23 10.97 -2.36 -3.33
N SER A 24 12.20 -2.86 -3.53
CA SER A 24 13.02 -2.50 -4.70
C SER A 24 12.37 -2.96 -6.01
N ASN A 25 11.75 -4.14 -6.03
CA ASN A 25 11.01 -4.62 -7.20
C ASN A 25 9.80 -3.75 -7.51
N ALA A 26 9.03 -3.36 -6.49
CA ALA A 26 7.90 -2.45 -6.65
C ALA A 26 8.34 -1.09 -7.22
N VAL A 27 9.42 -0.51 -6.69
CA VAL A 27 10.02 0.73 -7.22
C VAL A 27 10.43 0.58 -8.68
N ASN A 28 11.13 -0.50 -9.04
CA ASN A 28 11.50 -0.74 -10.43
C ASN A 28 10.27 -0.79 -11.36
N ARG A 29 9.16 -1.38 -10.89
CA ARG A 29 7.92 -1.39 -11.67
C ARG A 29 7.29 -0.02 -11.83
N MET A 30 7.30 0.79 -10.77
CA MET A 30 6.80 2.17 -10.82
C MET A 30 7.57 2.99 -11.86
N ILE A 31 8.90 2.84 -11.88
CA ILE A 31 9.78 3.49 -12.86
C ILE A 31 9.47 3.02 -14.30
N HIS A 32 9.35 1.69 -14.51
CA HIS A 32 9.03 1.14 -15.81
C HIS A 32 7.62 1.52 -16.31
N ALA A 33 6.66 1.67 -15.39
CA ALA A 33 5.32 2.15 -15.72
C ALA A 33 5.27 3.66 -16.01
N GLY A 34 6.37 4.37 -15.78
CA GLY A 34 6.49 5.79 -16.09
C GLY A 34 5.85 6.72 -15.06
N LEU A 35 5.74 6.29 -13.80
CA LEU A 35 5.31 7.17 -12.71
C LEU A 35 6.27 8.36 -12.59
N ARG A 36 5.74 9.58 -12.63
CA ARG A 36 6.51 10.82 -12.66
C ARG A 36 6.20 11.71 -11.46
N GLY A 37 7.03 12.75 -11.27
CA GLY A 37 6.82 13.74 -10.20
C GLY A 37 7.23 13.25 -8.82
N VAL A 38 7.93 12.10 -8.74
CA VAL A 38 8.44 11.53 -7.50
C VAL A 38 9.93 11.18 -7.64
N GLU A 39 10.66 11.21 -6.53
CA GLU A 39 12.05 10.71 -6.45
C GLU A 39 12.03 9.28 -5.92
N PHE A 40 12.68 8.35 -6.62
CA PHE A 40 12.75 6.96 -6.23
C PHE A 40 14.02 6.64 -5.45
N ILE A 41 13.88 5.99 -4.31
CA ILE A 41 14.98 5.56 -3.45
C ILE A 41 14.85 4.06 -3.20
N ALA A 42 15.90 3.29 -3.49
CA ALA A 42 15.98 1.87 -3.13
C ALA A 42 16.94 1.69 -1.96
N ILE A 43 16.47 1.03 -0.90
CA ILE A 43 17.24 0.75 0.32
C ILE A 43 17.29 -0.77 0.52
N ASN A 44 18.49 -1.34 0.56
CA ASN A 44 18.64 -2.78 0.76
C ASN A 44 19.94 -3.12 1.52
N THR A 45 19.91 -4.28 2.19
CA THR A 45 21.08 -4.93 2.81
C THR A 45 21.82 -5.86 1.84
N ASP A 46 21.18 -6.22 0.72
CA ASP A 46 21.75 -7.02 -0.36
C ASP A 46 22.27 -6.08 -1.46
N ALA A 47 23.62 -6.03 -1.54
CA ALA A 47 24.30 -5.15 -2.49
C ALA A 47 24.07 -5.59 -3.95
N GLN A 48 23.92 -6.89 -4.22
CA GLN A 48 23.69 -7.39 -5.58
C GLN A 48 22.28 -7.04 -6.06
N ALA A 49 21.26 -7.27 -5.20
CA ALA A 49 19.89 -6.87 -5.51
C ALA A 49 19.77 -5.34 -5.70
N LEU A 50 20.47 -4.56 -4.86
CA LEU A 50 20.46 -3.11 -4.95
C LEU A 50 21.12 -2.59 -6.26
N ALA A 51 22.17 -3.25 -6.73
CA ALA A 51 22.82 -2.88 -8.00
C ALA A 51 21.87 -2.96 -9.20
N LEU A 52 20.89 -3.89 -9.17
CA LEU A 52 19.90 -4.09 -10.22
C LEU A 52 18.71 -3.11 -10.15
N SER A 53 18.63 -2.30 -9.10
CA SER A 53 17.57 -1.29 -9.01
C SER A 53 17.76 -0.16 -10.02
N ASN A 54 16.65 0.39 -10.52
CA ASN A 54 16.62 1.57 -11.40
C ASN A 54 16.29 2.86 -10.64
N ALA A 55 16.23 2.82 -9.30
CA ALA A 55 15.95 3.98 -8.48
C ALA A 55 16.99 5.10 -8.67
N ASP A 56 16.53 6.36 -8.53
CA ASP A 56 17.38 7.56 -8.62
C ASP A 56 18.48 7.56 -7.57
N LYS A 57 18.14 7.08 -6.35
CA LYS A 57 19.10 6.87 -5.27
C LYS A 57 19.09 5.42 -4.80
N LYS A 58 20.27 4.91 -4.49
CA LYS A 58 20.47 3.54 -3.99
C LYS A 58 21.27 3.60 -2.71
N LEU A 59 20.67 3.15 -1.60
CA LEU A 59 21.31 3.12 -0.29
C LEU A 59 21.56 1.69 0.13
N HIS A 60 22.82 1.34 0.28
CA HIS A 60 23.24 0.06 0.87
C HIS A 60 23.38 0.24 2.37
N ILE A 61 22.48 -0.37 3.14
CA ILE A 61 22.47 -0.31 4.60
C ILE A 61 23.04 -1.57 5.23
N GLY A 62 23.59 -1.46 6.45
CA GLY A 62 24.09 -2.58 7.20
C GLY A 62 25.36 -3.21 6.63
N ALA A 63 26.26 -2.40 6.10
CA ALA A 63 27.55 -2.88 5.54
C ALA A 63 28.38 -3.66 6.56
N LYS A 64 28.36 -3.25 7.84
CA LYS A 64 29.04 -3.97 8.95
C LYS A 64 28.24 -5.19 9.37
N THR A 65 26.91 -5.05 9.47
CA THR A 65 26.00 -6.09 9.99
C THR A 65 25.83 -7.24 9.00
N THR A 66 25.69 -6.97 7.68
CA THR A 66 25.34 -7.98 6.67
C THR A 66 26.47 -8.27 5.67
N LYS A 67 27.47 -7.41 5.59
CA LYS A 67 28.56 -7.49 4.60
C LYS A 67 28.05 -7.55 3.14
N GLY A 68 26.88 -6.95 2.89
CA GLY A 68 26.25 -6.93 1.55
C GLY A 68 25.53 -8.21 1.14
N LEU A 69 25.39 -9.19 2.04
CA LEU A 69 24.78 -10.49 1.75
C LEU A 69 23.28 -10.58 2.10
N GLY A 70 22.68 -9.45 2.51
CA GLY A 70 21.29 -9.41 2.92
C GLY A 70 21.08 -9.78 4.39
N ALA A 71 19.84 -9.63 4.87
CA ALA A 71 19.46 -9.86 6.27
C ALA A 71 19.08 -11.33 6.58
N GLY A 72 19.19 -12.24 5.63
CA GLY A 72 18.93 -13.68 5.83
C GLY A 72 17.51 -14.02 6.30
N GLY A 73 16.53 -13.15 6.04
CA GLY A 73 15.13 -13.32 6.48
C GLY A 73 14.91 -13.00 7.97
N ASP A 74 15.88 -12.39 8.66
CA ASP A 74 15.77 -11.99 10.06
C ASP A 74 15.46 -10.49 10.18
N PRO A 75 14.25 -10.10 10.69
CA PRO A 75 13.89 -8.69 10.87
C PRO A 75 14.79 -7.94 11.85
N THR A 76 15.40 -8.63 12.83
CA THR A 76 16.32 -8.01 13.79
C THR A 76 17.56 -7.50 13.09
N VAL A 77 18.11 -8.30 12.18
CA VAL A 77 19.24 -7.91 11.33
C VAL A 77 18.88 -6.76 10.41
N GLY A 78 17.68 -6.81 9.80
CA GLY A 78 17.17 -5.72 8.96
C GLY A 78 17.03 -4.40 9.71
N ARG A 79 16.53 -4.44 10.93
CA ARG A 79 16.43 -3.28 11.81
C ARG A 79 17.81 -2.70 12.16
N GLN A 80 18.74 -3.56 12.62
CA GLN A 80 20.10 -3.12 12.94
C GLN A 80 20.80 -2.49 11.74
N ALA A 81 20.60 -3.05 10.55
CA ALA A 81 21.14 -2.51 9.31
C ALA A 81 20.57 -1.11 8.98
N ALA A 82 19.27 -0.90 9.22
CA ALA A 82 18.65 0.41 9.02
C ALA A 82 19.12 1.44 10.06
N GLU A 83 19.31 1.02 11.31
CA GLU A 83 19.87 1.87 12.37
C GLU A 83 21.34 2.24 12.08
N GLU A 84 22.13 1.32 11.51
CA GLU A 84 23.51 1.58 11.06
C GLU A 84 23.54 2.65 9.94
N GLY A 85 22.58 2.64 9.01
CA GLY A 85 22.47 3.56 7.88
C GLY A 85 21.63 4.79 8.16
N LYS A 86 21.30 5.11 9.43
CA LYS A 86 20.34 6.15 9.80
C LYS A 86 20.69 7.53 9.24
N GLU A 87 21.96 7.91 9.22
CA GLU A 87 22.43 9.21 8.71
C GLU A 87 22.20 9.32 7.20
N ASP A 88 22.60 8.31 6.43
CA ASP A 88 22.42 8.29 4.98
C ASP A 88 20.93 8.30 4.60
N ILE A 89 20.09 7.59 5.39
CA ILE A 89 18.64 7.56 5.21
C ILE A 89 18.07 8.96 5.46
N PHE A 90 18.47 9.61 6.56
CA PHE A 90 18.04 10.95 6.92
C PHE A 90 18.35 11.96 5.80
N GLU A 91 19.60 12.01 5.34
CA GLU A 91 20.03 12.88 4.23
C GLU A 91 19.24 12.63 2.94
N SER A 92 18.91 11.36 2.67
CA SER A 92 18.16 10.99 1.48
C SER A 92 16.68 11.40 1.54
N LEU A 93 16.12 11.52 2.74
CA LEU A 93 14.72 11.89 2.96
C LEU A 93 14.53 13.39 3.23
N GLU A 94 15.61 14.11 3.51
CA GLU A 94 15.54 15.54 3.81
C GLU A 94 14.79 16.33 2.71
N GLY A 95 13.95 17.27 3.14
CA GLY A 95 13.16 18.14 2.25
C GLY A 95 11.96 17.47 1.59
N ALA A 96 11.61 16.22 1.95
CA ALA A 96 10.39 15.59 1.48
C ALA A 96 9.16 16.15 2.19
N ASP A 97 8.12 16.50 1.43
CA ASP A 97 6.79 16.82 1.96
C ASP A 97 5.97 15.54 2.20
N MET A 98 6.22 14.49 1.39
CA MET A 98 5.58 13.18 1.47
C MET A 98 6.57 12.06 1.19
N VAL A 99 6.47 10.97 1.97
CA VAL A 99 7.29 9.77 1.80
C VAL A 99 6.39 8.54 1.74
N PHE A 100 6.44 7.83 0.61
CA PHE A 100 5.90 6.48 0.51
C PHE A 100 6.98 5.47 0.88
N ILE A 101 6.64 4.53 1.75
CA ILE A 101 7.51 3.41 2.11
C ILE A 101 6.87 2.12 1.63
N THR A 102 7.46 1.50 0.62
CA THR A 102 6.98 0.23 0.07
C THR A 102 7.91 -0.92 0.45
N ALA A 103 7.32 -2.00 0.97
CA ALA A 103 8.07 -3.17 1.40
C ALA A 103 7.22 -4.45 1.35
N GLY A 104 7.87 -5.58 1.07
CA GLY A 104 7.30 -6.89 1.35
C GLY A 104 7.59 -7.29 2.78
N MET A 105 6.55 -7.48 3.60
CA MET A 105 6.69 -7.94 4.98
C MET A 105 6.93 -9.46 5.02
N GLY A 106 7.58 -9.93 6.09
CA GLY A 106 7.95 -11.33 6.28
C GLY A 106 9.40 -11.67 5.89
N GLY A 107 10.10 -10.74 5.22
CA GLY A 107 11.55 -10.81 5.00
C GLY A 107 12.34 -10.11 6.12
N GLY A 108 13.65 -10.09 6.02
CA GLY A 108 14.51 -9.42 7.01
C GLY A 108 14.53 -7.90 6.83
N THR A 109 15.03 -7.44 5.69
CA THR A 109 15.28 -6.01 5.42
C THR A 109 13.99 -5.18 5.42
N GLY A 110 12.96 -5.60 4.67
CA GLY A 110 11.69 -4.87 4.60
C GLY A 110 10.99 -4.81 5.96
N THR A 111 10.86 -5.95 6.63
CA THR A 111 10.15 -6.08 7.91
C THR A 111 10.83 -5.29 9.04
N GLY A 112 12.16 -5.39 9.11
CA GLY A 112 12.93 -4.74 10.18
C GLY A 112 13.31 -3.29 9.88
N GLY A 113 13.65 -2.98 8.62
CA GLY A 113 14.14 -1.66 8.22
C GLY A 113 13.03 -0.64 7.95
N ALA A 114 11.90 -1.06 7.37
CA ALA A 114 10.83 -0.11 7.03
C ALA A 114 10.30 0.71 8.22
N PRO A 115 10.11 0.14 9.43
CA PRO A 115 9.71 0.94 10.60
C PRO A 115 10.74 2.01 11.00
N VAL A 116 12.03 1.74 10.88
CA VAL A 116 13.11 2.71 11.19
C VAL A 116 13.09 3.84 10.16
N ILE A 117 12.95 3.53 8.89
CA ILE A 117 12.86 4.52 7.81
C ILE A 117 11.60 5.38 7.99
N ALA A 118 10.49 4.77 8.38
CA ALA A 118 9.23 5.48 8.65
C ALA A 118 9.36 6.49 9.80
N GLU A 119 10.06 6.11 10.86
CA GLU A 119 10.33 7.01 11.98
C GLU A 119 11.16 8.22 11.54
N ILE A 120 12.22 8.01 10.77
CA ILE A 120 13.06 9.09 10.23
C ILE A 120 12.22 10.04 9.35
N ALA A 121 11.39 9.49 8.46
CA ALA A 121 10.53 10.31 7.60
C ALA A 121 9.54 11.17 8.39
N ARG A 122 8.92 10.61 9.44
CA ARG A 122 8.03 11.36 10.35
C ARG A 122 8.77 12.41 11.15
N ASP A 123 9.96 12.13 11.66
CA ASP A 123 10.79 13.07 12.43
C ASP A 123 11.19 14.27 11.56
N LEU A 124 11.34 14.08 10.25
CA LEU A 124 11.55 15.13 9.25
C LEU A 124 10.26 15.94 8.94
N GLY A 125 9.09 15.56 9.49
CA GLY A 125 7.80 16.23 9.27
C GLY A 125 7.09 15.85 7.96
N ALA A 126 7.60 14.87 7.22
CA ALA A 126 6.96 14.38 6.00
C ALA A 126 5.68 13.59 6.29
N LEU A 127 4.66 13.77 5.47
CA LEU A 127 3.50 12.86 5.46
C LEU A 127 3.97 11.47 5.04
N THR A 128 3.97 10.52 5.98
CA THR A 128 4.56 9.20 5.78
C THR A 128 3.48 8.14 5.58
N ILE A 129 3.48 7.50 4.42
CA ILE A 129 2.51 6.47 4.03
C ILE A 129 3.24 5.15 3.81
N GLY A 130 2.88 4.13 4.59
CA GLY A 130 3.33 2.76 4.36
C GLY A 130 2.42 2.04 3.37
N VAL A 131 2.99 1.40 2.36
CA VAL A 131 2.27 0.54 1.41
C VAL A 131 3.00 -0.80 1.37
N VAL A 132 2.47 -1.79 2.06
CA VAL A 132 3.17 -3.04 2.31
C VAL A 132 2.35 -4.26 1.93
N THR A 133 3.03 -5.35 1.55
CA THR A 133 2.39 -6.64 1.30
C THR A 133 2.64 -7.62 2.43
N LYS A 134 1.64 -8.48 2.74
CA LYS A 134 1.84 -9.71 3.53
C LYS A 134 2.16 -10.86 2.58
N PRO A 135 3.01 -11.81 2.97
CA PRO A 135 3.39 -12.93 2.13
C PRO A 135 2.20 -13.81 1.72
N PHE A 136 2.37 -14.59 0.67
CA PHE A 136 1.45 -15.68 0.35
C PHE A 136 1.51 -16.78 1.41
N GLY A 137 0.41 -17.47 1.66
CA GLY A 137 0.32 -18.57 2.63
C GLY A 137 1.32 -19.69 2.33
N PHE A 138 1.61 -19.97 1.07
CA PHE A 138 2.60 -20.98 0.67
C PHE A 138 4.05 -20.60 1.03
N GLU A 139 4.36 -19.32 1.33
CA GLU A 139 5.68 -18.89 1.78
C GLU A 139 6.00 -19.32 3.23
N GLY A 140 4.98 -19.78 3.95
CA GLY A 140 5.10 -20.47 5.22
C GLY A 140 4.80 -19.59 6.45
N ARG A 141 4.40 -20.29 7.52
CA ARG A 141 3.93 -19.66 8.77
C ARG A 141 4.96 -18.73 9.42
N ARG A 142 6.23 -19.10 9.39
CA ARG A 142 7.31 -18.26 9.98
C ARG A 142 7.34 -16.89 9.32
N ARG A 143 7.20 -16.85 7.98
CA ARG A 143 7.20 -15.61 7.21
C ARG A 143 5.97 -14.77 7.49
N MET A 144 4.81 -15.41 7.60
CA MET A 144 3.56 -14.73 7.95
C MET A 144 3.63 -14.10 9.35
N THR A 145 4.10 -14.85 10.36
CA THR A 145 4.26 -14.31 11.73
C THR A 145 5.19 -13.10 11.78
N ALA A 146 6.34 -13.17 11.08
CA ALA A 146 7.25 -12.03 10.96
C ALA A 146 6.60 -10.84 10.24
N ALA A 147 5.76 -11.10 9.22
CA ALA A 147 5.03 -10.06 8.51
C ALA A 147 4.01 -9.34 9.40
N GLU A 148 3.24 -10.08 10.18
CA GLU A 148 2.26 -9.53 11.12
C GLU A 148 2.92 -8.65 12.18
N GLU A 149 4.07 -9.08 12.71
CA GLU A 149 4.86 -8.27 13.63
C GLU A 149 5.39 -7.01 12.96
N GLY A 150 5.91 -7.12 11.74
CA GLY A 150 6.38 -5.98 10.94
C GLY A 150 5.28 -4.97 10.65
N VAL A 151 4.08 -5.43 10.31
CA VAL A 151 2.89 -4.59 10.09
C VAL A 151 2.51 -3.84 11.38
N ARG A 152 2.50 -4.52 12.54
CA ARG A 152 2.24 -3.85 13.83
C ARG A 152 3.29 -2.78 14.14
N ASN A 153 4.56 -3.05 13.86
CA ASN A 153 5.64 -2.12 14.15
C ASN A 153 5.62 -0.89 13.23
N ILE A 154 5.42 -1.07 11.92
CA ILE A 154 5.37 0.05 10.97
C ILE A 154 4.10 0.90 11.16
N LYS A 155 2.97 0.30 11.51
CA LYS A 155 1.70 1.01 11.77
C LYS A 155 1.86 2.14 12.80
N GLN A 156 2.71 1.95 13.81
CA GLN A 156 2.97 2.95 14.84
C GLN A 156 3.89 4.09 14.36
N LYS A 157 4.56 3.92 13.23
CA LYS A 157 5.60 4.82 12.72
C LYS A 157 5.17 5.60 11.47
N VAL A 158 4.07 5.22 10.83
CA VAL A 158 3.51 5.92 9.66
C VAL A 158 2.26 6.72 10.04
N ASN A 159 1.87 7.67 9.21
CA ASN A 159 0.59 8.38 9.32
C ASN A 159 -0.56 7.49 8.83
N THR A 160 -0.32 6.79 7.72
CA THR A 160 -1.27 5.88 7.09
C THR A 160 -0.56 4.60 6.69
N LEU A 161 -1.16 3.45 6.96
CA LEU A 161 -0.67 2.14 6.52
C LEU A 161 -1.71 1.46 5.63
N ILE A 162 -1.32 1.20 4.39
CA ILE A 162 -2.04 0.35 3.46
C ILE A 162 -1.37 -1.03 3.47
N THR A 163 -2.13 -2.05 3.86
CA THR A 163 -1.64 -3.43 3.91
C THR A 163 -2.36 -4.25 2.85
N ILE A 164 -1.60 -4.99 2.04
CA ILE A 164 -2.12 -5.82 0.93
C ILE A 164 -1.77 -7.28 1.21
N PRO A 165 -2.74 -8.12 1.62
CA PRO A 165 -2.50 -9.55 1.77
C PRO A 165 -2.35 -10.20 0.39
N ASN A 166 -1.19 -10.80 0.10
CA ASN A 166 -0.95 -11.44 -1.20
C ASN A 166 -1.95 -12.58 -1.48
N ASP A 167 -2.44 -13.28 -0.46
CA ASP A 167 -3.46 -14.33 -0.66
C ASP A 167 -4.76 -13.81 -1.27
N ARG A 168 -5.10 -12.52 -1.06
CA ARG A 168 -6.26 -11.89 -1.71
C ARG A 168 -6.07 -11.76 -3.23
N LEU A 169 -4.84 -11.64 -3.69
CA LEU A 169 -4.53 -11.58 -5.12
C LEU A 169 -4.86 -12.89 -5.84
N LEU A 170 -4.83 -14.03 -5.12
CA LEU A 170 -5.21 -15.32 -5.68
C LEU A 170 -6.70 -15.40 -6.07
N GLN A 171 -7.52 -14.46 -5.58
CA GLN A 171 -8.94 -14.38 -5.93
C GLN A 171 -9.20 -13.61 -7.22
N VAL A 172 -8.24 -12.81 -7.67
CA VAL A 172 -8.36 -11.95 -8.87
C VAL A 172 -7.51 -12.43 -10.04
N VAL A 173 -6.59 -13.37 -9.81
CA VAL A 173 -5.77 -13.95 -10.87
C VAL A 173 -6.32 -15.27 -11.37
N ASP A 174 -5.99 -15.61 -12.62
CA ASP A 174 -6.36 -16.89 -13.23
C ASP A 174 -5.62 -18.06 -12.55
N ARG A 175 -6.25 -19.23 -12.47
CA ARG A 175 -5.63 -20.45 -11.88
C ARG A 175 -4.36 -20.93 -12.60
N SER A 176 -4.15 -20.49 -13.82
CA SER A 176 -2.97 -20.80 -14.62
C SER A 176 -1.77 -19.89 -14.36
N VAL A 177 -1.92 -18.86 -13.50
CA VAL A 177 -0.87 -17.89 -13.19
C VAL A 177 0.35 -18.58 -12.55
N THR A 178 1.52 -18.30 -13.09
CA THR A 178 2.80 -18.79 -12.56
C THR A 178 3.17 -18.07 -11.27
N ILE A 179 4.05 -18.68 -10.45
CA ILE A 179 4.57 -18.04 -9.23
C ILE A 179 5.21 -16.67 -9.54
N VAL A 180 5.96 -16.60 -10.65
CA VAL A 180 6.62 -15.34 -11.07
C VAL A 180 5.58 -14.26 -11.39
N GLU A 181 4.50 -14.62 -12.05
CA GLU A 181 3.40 -13.70 -12.35
C GLU A 181 2.64 -13.30 -11.10
N ALA A 182 2.42 -14.21 -10.15
CA ALA A 182 1.78 -13.89 -8.87
C ALA A 182 2.55 -12.81 -8.09
N PHE A 183 3.89 -12.91 -8.00
CA PHE A 183 4.71 -11.86 -7.41
C PHE A 183 4.68 -10.57 -8.24
N ARG A 184 4.60 -10.68 -9.55
CA ARG A 184 4.42 -9.50 -10.42
C ARG A 184 3.11 -8.77 -10.14
N VAL A 185 2.03 -9.48 -9.91
CA VAL A 185 0.74 -8.88 -9.53
C VAL A 185 0.85 -8.18 -8.18
N ALA A 186 1.51 -8.79 -7.19
CA ALA A 186 1.74 -8.16 -5.88
C ALA A 186 2.52 -6.84 -6.00
N ASP A 187 3.61 -6.84 -6.78
CA ASP A 187 4.38 -5.62 -7.04
C ASP A 187 3.54 -4.57 -7.81
N ASP A 188 2.65 -5.00 -8.71
CA ASP A 188 1.80 -4.09 -9.48
C ASP A 188 0.71 -3.45 -8.62
N VAL A 189 0.16 -4.16 -7.65
CA VAL A 189 -0.79 -3.59 -6.69
C VAL A 189 -0.11 -2.54 -5.80
N LEU A 190 1.13 -2.79 -5.35
CA LEU A 190 1.93 -1.76 -4.65
C LEU A 190 2.11 -0.52 -5.53
N ARG A 191 2.42 -0.71 -6.82
CA ARG A 191 2.54 0.38 -7.79
C ARG A 191 1.24 1.16 -7.91
N GLN A 192 0.11 0.48 -8.12
CA GLN A 192 -1.19 1.12 -8.28
C GLN A 192 -1.60 1.91 -7.02
N ALA A 193 -1.29 1.40 -5.84
CA ALA A 193 -1.55 2.07 -4.57
C ALA A 193 -0.76 3.38 -4.45
N VAL A 194 0.54 3.35 -4.72
CA VAL A 194 1.38 4.56 -4.70
C VAL A 194 0.97 5.53 -5.81
N GLN A 195 0.76 5.02 -7.03
CA GLN A 195 0.38 5.82 -8.18
C GLN A 195 -0.97 6.51 -7.97
N GLY A 196 -1.97 5.80 -7.45
CA GLY A 196 -3.31 6.34 -7.21
C GLY A 196 -3.32 7.57 -6.29
N ILE A 197 -2.36 7.68 -5.37
CA ILE A 197 -2.19 8.86 -4.50
C ILE A 197 -1.28 9.90 -5.16
N ALA A 198 -0.15 9.46 -5.71
CA ALA A 198 0.84 10.36 -6.28
C ALA A 198 0.28 11.15 -7.48
N ASP A 199 -0.47 10.48 -8.38
CA ASP A 199 -1.06 11.10 -9.57
C ASP A 199 -1.99 12.27 -9.21
N LEU A 200 -2.75 12.17 -8.11
CA LEU A 200 -3.63 13.23 -7.65
C LEU A 200 -2.90 14.54 -7.31
N ILE A 201 -1.62 14.43 -6.94
CA ILE A 201 -0.78 15.58 -6.53
C ILE A 201 0.13 16.03 -7.68
N THR A 202 0.65 15.08 -8.47
CA THR A 202 1.73 15.34 -9.44
C THR A 202 1.25 15.54 -10.86
N VAL A 203 0.10 14.94 -11.22
CA VAL A 203 -0.43 15.02 -12.58
C VAL A 203 -1.49 16.11 -12.66
N PRO A 204 -1.33 17.12 -13.54
CA PRO A 204 -2.38 18.09 -13.79
C PRO A 204 -3.62 17.37 -14.38
N GLY A 205 -4.69 17.28 -13.61
CA GLY A 205 -5.95 16.65 -14.00
C GLY A 205 -7.03 17.68 -14.32
N LEU A 206 -8.22 17.19 -14.68
CA LEU A 206 -9.43 18.04 -14.84
C LEU A 206 -9.90 18.56 -13.48
N ILE A 207 -9.73 17.77 -12.44
CA ILE A 207 -10.02 18.12 -11.05
C ILE A 207 -8.76 17.78 -10.25
N ASN A 208 -8.03 18.84 -9.88
CA ASN A 208 -6.80 18.73 -9.13
C ASN A 208 -7.09 18.83 -7.64
N LEU A 209 -6.41 17.96 -6.89
CA LEU A 209 -6.33 18.06 -5.45
C LEU A 209 -5.02 18.77 -5.07
N ASP A 210 -5.08 19.62 -4.07
CA ASP A 210 -3.83 20.10 -3.49
C ASP A 210 -3.28 19.09 -2.47
N PHE A 211 -2.00 19.26 -2.14
CA PHE A 211 -1.34 18.39 -1.16
C PHE A 211 -1.99 18.48 0.23
N ALA A 212 -2.57 19.64 0.58
CA ALA A 212 -3.21 19.84 1.88
C ALA A 212 -4.48 18.99 2.01
N ASP A 213 -5.25 18.82 0.94
CA ASP A 213 -6.44 17.95 0.92
C ASP A 213 -6.06 16.49 1.19
N VAL A 214 -5.06 15.97 0.45
CA VAL A 214 -4.55 14.62 0.66
C VAL A 214 -4.01 14.44 2.09
N ARG A 215 -3.28 15.43 2.60
CA ARG A 215 -2.77 15.43 3.97
C ARG A 215 -3.89 15.34 5.00
N THR A 216 -5.00 16.04 4.80
CA THR A 216 -6.14 16.05 5.75
C THR A 216 -6.75 14.65 5.91
N VAL A 217 -6.85 13.87 4.83
CA VAL A 217 -7.41 12.51 4.88
C VAL A 217 -6.39 11.48 5.39
N MET A 218 -5.08 11.72 5.15
CA MET A 218 -4.03 10.73 5.38
C MET A 218 -3.20 10.94 6.65
N ALA A 219 -3.24 12.13 7.28
CA ALA A 219 -2.31 12.47 8.37
C ALA A 219 -2.52 11.65 9.65
N GLU A 220 -3.76 11.26 9.94
CA GLU A 220 -4.12 10.50 11.15
C GLU A 220 -4.99 9.28 10.81
N ALA A 221 -4.81 8.72 9.62
CA ALA A 221 -5.69 7.69 9.11
C ALA A 221 -5.47 6.31 9.74
N GLY A 222 -4.30 6.06 10.33
CA GLY A 222 -3.97 4.75 10.89
C GLY A 222 -3.94 3.66 9.82
N SER A 223 -4.90 2.73 9.84
CA SER A 223 -5.06 1.73 8.77
C SER A 223 -5.91 2.29 7.63
N ALA A 224 -5.49 2.04 6.40
CA ALA A 224 -6.25 2.36 5.21
C ALA A 224 -6.45 1.12 4.34
N LEU A 225 -7.59 1.06 3.67
CA LEU A 225 -7.93 0.03 2.70
C LEU A 225 -7.83 0.60 1.29
N ILE A 226 -7.41 -0.24 0.35
CA ILE A 226 -7.36 0.13 -1.06
C ILE A 226 -8.26 -0.78 -1.89
N GLY A 227 -9.09 -0.18 -2.73
CA GLY A 227 -9.85 -0.86 -3.76
C GLY A 227 -9.49 -0.33 -5.12
N ILE A 228 -9.37 -1.22 -6.09
CA ILE A 228 -9.04 -0.88 -7.48
C ILE A 228 -10.03 -1.56 -8.39
N GLY A 229 -10.61 -0.79 -9.31
CA GLY A 229 -11.49 -1.29 -10.34
C GLY A 229 -11.11 -0.74 -11.70
N VAL A 230 -11.16 -1.58 -12.71
CA VAL A 230 -10.85 -1.23 -14.11
C VAL A 230 -11.97 -1.79 -14.99
N ALA A 231 -12.47 -0.99 -15.91
CA ALA A 231 -13.47 -1.43 -16.86
C ALA A 231 -13.38 -0.66 -18.19
N THR A 232 -13.91 -1.30 -19.23
CA THR A 232 -13.97 -0.77 -20.59
C THR A 232 -15.39 -0.93 -21.15
N GLY A 233 -15.69 -0.20 -22.22
CA GLY A 233 -16.96 -0.31 -22.95
C GLY A 233 -18.14 0.36 -22.24
N GLU A 234 -19.36 -0.12 -22.49
CA GLU A 234 -20.59 0.46 -21.96
C GLU A 234 -20.65 0.28 -20.43
N ASP A 235 -21.12 1.32 -19.71
CA ASP A 235 -21.20 1.40 -18.25
C ASP A 235 -19.84 1.20 -17.54
N ARG A 236 -18.73 1.53 -18.21
CA ARG A 236 -17.37 1.32 -17.69
C ARG A 236 -17.14 2.00 -16.34
N ALA A 237 -17.67 3.20 -16.13
CA ALA A 237 -17.52 3.94 -14.87
C ALA A 237 -18.25 3.23 -13.72
N LEU A 238 -19.48 2.80 -13.95
CA LEU A 238 -20.28 2.04 -12.99
C LEU A 238 -19.60 0.71 -12.63
N LYS A 239 -19.15 -0.03 -13.64
CA LYS A 239 -18.46 -1.33 -13.43
C LYS A 239 -17.14 -1.16 -12.69
N ALA A 240 -16.33 -0.15 -13.05
CA ALA A 240 -15.06 0.13 -12.38
C ALA A 240 -15.28 0.56 -10.93
N ALA A 241 -16.27 1.43 -10.65
CA ALA A 241 -16.58 1.84 -9.28
C ALA A 241 -17.08 0.68 -8.42
N GLN A 242 -17.97 -0.16 -8.93
CA GLN A 242 -18.43 -1.36 -8.25
C GLN A 242 -17.29 -2.34 -7.97
N ALA A 243 -16.40 -2.56 -8.95
CA ALA A 243 -15.22 -3.39 -8.77
C ALA A 243 -14.26 -2.81 -7.72
N ALA A 244 -14.09 -1.49 -7.65
CA ALA A 244 -13.26 -0.85 -6.66
C ALA A 244 -13.81 -1.01 -5.22
N VAL A 245 -15.11 -0.74 -5.01
CA VAL A 245 -15.73 -0.82 -3.67
C VAL A 245 -15.95 -2.26 -3.19
N SER A 246 -15.98 -3.23 -4.10
CA SER A 246 -16.08 -4.67 -3.80
C SER A 246 -14.77 -5.42 -4.03
N SER A 247 -13.66 -4.69 -4.16
CA SER A 247 -12.37 -5.29 -4.46
C SER A 247 -11.96 -6.32 -3.39
N PRO A 248 -11.50 -7.52 -3.78
CA PRO A 248 -10.96 -8.50 -2.83
C PRO A 248 -9.74 -7.99 -2.04
N LEU A 249 -9.09 -6.93 -2.52
CA LEU A 249 -7.96 -6.29 -1.83
C LEU A 249 -8.40 -5.56 -0.55
N LEU A 250 -9.68 -5.21 -0.44
CA LEU A 250 -10.27 -4.71 0.79
C LEU A 250 -10.35 -5.87 1.80
N GLU A 251 -9.64 -5.78 2.92
CA GLU A 251 -9.73 -6.79 4.00
C GLU A 251 -11.12 -6.80 4.64
N THR A 252 -11.77 -5.64 4.67
CA THR A 252 -13.10 -5.42 5.24
C THR A 252 -13.93 -4.51 4.34
N SER A 253 -15.22 -4.36 4.64
CA SER A 253 -16.09 -3.40 3.97
C SER A 253 -15.61 -1.96 4.16
N MET A 254 -15.81 -1.10 3.17
CA MET A 254 -15.61 0.35 3.29
C MET A 254 -16.65 1.04 4.19
N ALA A 255 -17.70 0.34 4.61
CA ALA A 255 -18.73 0.88 5.48
C ALA A 255 -18.10 1.37 6.80
N GLY A 256 -18.35 2.64 7.13
CA GLY A 256 -17.76 3.30 8.30
C GLY A 256 -16.41 3.99 8.05
N ALA A 257 -15.90 4.00 6.82
CA ALA A 257 -14.77 4.84 6.45
C ALA A 257 -15.11 6.32 6.60
N LYS A 258 -14.33 7.07 7.38
CA LYS A 258 -14.57 8.50 7.63
C LYS A 258 -13.81 9.40 6.66
N GLY A 259 -12.79 8.89 6.01
CA GLY A 259 -12.05 9.57 4.96
C GLY A 259 -11.98 8.68 3.72
N VAL A 260 -12.27 9.23 2.56
CA VAL A 260 -12.19 8.50 1.29
C VAL A 260 -11.49 9.35 0.25
N LEU A 261 -10.47 8.77 -0.37
CA LEU A 261 -9.79 9.37 -1.50
C LEU A 261 -10.15 8.57 -2.75
N ILE A 262 -10.65 9.24 -3.78
CA ILE A 262 -11.03 8.63 -5.05
C ILE A 262 -10.15 9.21 -6.15
N ASN A 263 -9.44 8.35 -6.87
CA ASN A 263 -8.75 8.70 -8.10
C ASN A 263 -9.45 8.03 -9.29
N ILE A 264 -9.96 8.83 -10.22
CA ILE A 264 -10.58 8.38 -11.46
C ILE A 264 -9.62 8.70 -12.60
N THR A 265 -9.10 7.68 -13.28
CA THR A 265 -8.22 7.83 -14.44
C THR A 265 -8.94 7.32 -15.67
N GLY A 266 -8.97 8.11 -16.73
CA GLY A 266 -9.56 7.74 -18.02
C GLY A 266 -8.90 8.47 -19.18
N GLY A 267 -9.27 8.13 -20.40
CA GLY A 267 -8.83 8.82 -21.61
C GLY A 267 -9.48 10.18 -21.79
N LEU A 268 -9.19 10.83 -22.93
CA LEU A 268 -9.82 12.10 -23.33
C LEU A 268 -11.33 11.99 -23.53
N ASP A 269 -11.85 10.77 -23.62
CA ASP A 269 -13.27 10.42 -23.76
C ASP A 269 -13.99 10.29 -22.41
N LEU A 270 -13.34 10.59 -21.28
CA LEU A 270 -13.93 10.52 -19.93
C LEU A 270 -15.06 11.54 -19.78
N GLY A 271 -16.30 11.06 -19.61
CA GLY A 271 -17.50 11.87 -19.51
C GLY A 271 -17.78 12.38 -18.09
N LEU A 272 -18.35 13.58 -17.97
CA LEU A 272 -18.76 14.15 -16.68
C LEU A 272 -19.78 13.25 -15.93
N MET A 273 -20.70 12.64 -16.66
CA MET A 273 -21.70 11.73 -16.06
C MET A 273 -21.04 10.47 -15.51
N GLU A 274 -20.06 9.92 -16.22
CA GLU A 274 -19.28 8.77 -15.77
C GLU A 274 -18.57 9.06 -14.44
N VAL A 275 -17.93 10.22 -14.32
CA VAL A 275 -17.28 10.67 -13.07
C VAL A 275 -18.29 10.81 -11.94
N SER A 276 -19.47 11.40 -12.21
CA SER A 276 -20.53 11.60 -11.22
C SER A 276 -21.12 10.27 -10.72
N GLU A 277 -21.39 9.34 -11.61
CA GLU A 277 -21.92 8.01 -11.28
C GLU A 277 -20.92 7.20 -10.45
N ALA A 278 -19.65 7.20 -10.85
CA ALA A 278 -18.59 6.53 -10.11
C ALA A 278 -18.43 7.09 -8.68
N ALA A 279 -18.42 8.42 -8.55
CA ALA A 279 -18.32 9.08 -7.25
C ALA A 279 -19.52 8.76 -6.35
N GLN A 280 -20.73 8.68 -6.91
CA GLN A 280 -21.94 8.33 -6.15
C GLN A 280 -21.86 6.91 -5.58
N ILE A 281 -21.40 5.92 -6.36
CA ILE A 281 -21.24 4.53 -5.90
C ILE A 281 -20.29 4.45 -4.71
N VAL A 282 -19.16 5.15 -4.80
CA VAL A 282 -18.16 5.14 -3.71
C VAL A 282 -18.72 5.85 -2.46
N LYS A 283 -19.45 6.96 -2.66
CA LYS A 283 -20.13 7.70 -1.58
C LYS A 283 -21.13 6.81 -0.84
N ASP A 284 -21.93 6.06 -1.57
CA ASP A 284 -22.96 5.18 -0.99
C ASP A 284 -22.36 3.99 -0.23
N ALA A 285 -21.10 3.64 -0.53
CA ALA A 285 -20.35 2.57 0.13
C ALA A 285 -19.61 3.02 1.41
N ALA A 286 -19.40 4.33 1.62
CA ALA A 286 -18.71 4.91 2.75
C ALA A 286 -19.65 5.33 3.88
N ASP A 287 -19.11 5.88 4.98
CA ASP A 287 -19.91 6.51 6.03
C ASP A 287 -20.66 7.74 5.45
N PRO A 288 -21.94 7.99 5.81
CA PRO A 288 -22.70 9.16 5.34
C PRO A 288 -22.02 10.51 5.62
N ASP A 289 -21.23 10.59 6.71
CA ASP A 289 -20.49 11.77 7.12
C ASP A 289 -19.01 11.74 6.66
N ALA A 290 -18.65 10.81 5.76
CA ALA A 290 -17.28 10.68 5.29
C ALA A 290 -16.79 11.93 4.56
N ASN A 291 -15.57 12.35 4.83
CA ASN A 291 -14.86 13.33 4.03
C ASN A 291 -14.37 12.67 2.75
N ILE A 292 -15.04 12.94 1.64
CA ILE A 292 -14.73 12.35 0.34
C ILE A 292 -13.99 13.37 -0.52
N ILE A 293 -12.80 13.02 -0.90
CA ILE A 293 -11.94 13.80 -1.79
C ILE A 293 -11.79 13.03 -3.09
N PHE A 294 -12.05 13.66 -4.21
CA PHE A 294 -11.93 13.02 -5.51
C PHE A 294 -11.11 13.85 -6.50
N GLY A 295 -10.35 13.16 -7.33
CA GLY A 295 -9.65 13.75 -8.46
C GLY A 295 -9.89 12.95 -9.73
N ALA A 296 -9.78 13.63 -10.86
CA ALA A 296 -9.92 13.05 -12.18
C ALA A 296 -8.67 13.37 -13.02
N VAL A 297 -7.99 12.32 -13.44
CA VAL A 297 -6.75 12.37 -14.21
C VAL A 297 -6.99 11.88 -15.63
N ILE A 298 -6.50 12.60 -16.60
CA ILE A 298 -6.52 12.16 -18.00
C ILE A 298 -5.18 11.49 -18.33
N ASP A 299 -5.26 10.25 -18.79
CA ASP A 299 -4.13 9.49 -19.32
C ASP A 299 -4.41 9.13 -20.77
N ASP A 300 -3.65 9.71 -21.68
CA ASP A 300 -3.79 9.48 -23.14
C ASP A 300 -3.63 8.01 -23.54
N LYS A 301 -3.08 7.17 -22.66
CA LYS A 301 -2.93 5.73 -22.88
C LYS A 301 -4.15 4.92 -22.42
N ALA A 302 -5.07 5.53 -21.69
CA ALA A 302 -6.26 4.87 -21.13
C ALA A 302 -7.47 5.00 -22.07
N ASP A 303 -7.25 5.03 -23.40
CA ASP A 303 -8.34 5.16 -24.38
C ASP A 303 -9.37 4.03 -24.25
N GLY A 304 -10.62 4.40 -24.03
CA GLY A 304 -11.73 3.46 -23.80
C GLY A 304 -11.73 2.75 -22.42
N GLU A 305 -10.74 2.98 -21.56
CA GLU A 305 -10.64 2.39 -20.22
C GLU A 305 -10.91 3.43 -19.13
N ILE A 306 -11.60 3.04 -18.07
CA ILE A 306 -11.66 3.80 -16.81
C ILE A 306 -11.05 2.96 -15.71
N ARG A 307 -10.15 3.57 -14.94
CA ARG A 307 -9.56 3.02 -13.72
C ARG A 307 -9.97 3.86 -12.54
N ILE A 308 -10.48 3.21 -11.50
CA ILE A 308 -10.88 3.86 -10.25
C ILE A 308 -10.08 3.24 -9.12
N THR A 309 -9.34 4.09 -8.42
CA THR A 309 -8.64 3.72 -7.19
C THR A 309 -9.33 4.42 -6.03
N VAL A 310 -9.75 3.64 -5.04
CA VAL A 310 -10.41 4.14 -3.82
C VAL A 310 -9.52 3.81 -2.64
N ILE A 311 -9.22 4.81 -1.81
CA ILE A 311 -8.50 4.62 -0.56
C ILE A 311 -9.41 5.09 0.56
N ALA A 312 -9.79 4.14 1.40
CA ALA A 312 -10.70 4.36 2.52
C ALA A 312 -9.93 4.35 3.84
N THR A 313 -10.19 5.33 4.70
CA THR A 313 -9.45 5.60 5.93
C THR A 313 -10.39 5.88 7.09
N GLY A 314 -9.86 5.94 8.31
CA GLY A 314 -10.62 6.37 9.49
C GLY A 314 -11.53 5.30 10.08
N PHE A 315 -11.14 4.04 9.98
CA PHE A 315 -11.86 2.89 10.56
C PHE A 315 -11.68 2.75 12.08
N ASP A 316 -10.78 3.48 12.70
CA ASP A 316 -10.37 3.31 14.11
C ASP A 316 -11.46 3.66 15.15
N GLY A 317 -12.71 3.88 14.72
CA GLY A 317 -13.90 3.96 15.57
C GLY A 317 -14.83 2.73 15.50
N ALA A 318 -14.72 1.90 14.48
CA ALA A 318 -15.40 0.63 14.39
C ALA A 318 -14.46 -0.45 14.93
N ARG A 319 -14.80 -1.06 16.07
CA ARG A 319 -14.14 -2.27 16.57
C ARG A 319 -14.07 -3.26 15.40
N VAL A 320 -12.87 -3.50 14.87
CA VAL A 320 -12.59 -4.75 14.20
C VAL A 320 -12.92 -5.81 15.25
N VAL A 321 -14.03 -6.49 15.08
CA VAL A 321 -14.35 -7.66 15.89
C VAL A 321 -13.33 -8.68 15.42
N ASP A 322 -12.24 -8.84 16.19
CA ASP A 322 -11.32 -9.95 16.06
C ASP A 322 -12.13 -11.24 16.19
N GLU A 323 -12.49 -11.81 15.05
CA GLU A 323 -13.21 -13.08 14.97
C GLU A 323 -12.29 -14.26 15.36
N GLU A 324 -11.05 -13.98 15.74
CA GLU A 324 -10.04 -14.97 16.16
C GLU A 324 -9.96 -15.26 17.65
N LEU A 325 -10.84 -14.69 18.49
CA LEU A 325 -10.92 -15.05 19.91
C LEU A 325 -12.31 -15.55 20.29
N ARG A 326 -12.84 -16.53 19.56
CA ARG A 326 -13.76 -17.48 20.19
C ARG A 326 -12.91 -18.54 20.90
N PRO A 327 -12.94 -18.63 22.24
CA PRO A 327 -12.40 -19.80 22.90
C PRO A 327 -13.17 -21.01 22.33
N GLU A 328 -12.45 -21.99 21.81
CA GLU A 328 -13.06 -23.30 21.50
C GLU A 328 -13.77 -23.77 22.78
N GLU A 329 -15.09 -23.89 22.70
CA GLU A 329 -15.82 -24.57 23.74
C GLU A 329 -15.22 -25.97 23.90
N PRO A 330 -14.85 -26.41 25.12
CA PRO A 330 -14.30 -27.72 25.32
C PRO A 330 -15.32 -28.74 24.82
N SER A 331 -14.94 -29.53 23.83
CA SER A 331 -15.70 -30.65 23.29
C SER A 331 -16.20 -31.49 24.46
N ARG A 332 -17.53 -31.51 24.66
CA ARG A 332 -18.17 -32.43 25.64
C ARG A 332 -17.73 -33.81 25.27
N ILE A 333 -16.93 -34.41 26.15
CA ILE A 333 -16.57 -35.83 26.16
C ILE A 333 -17.89 -36.60 26.16
N ARG A 334 -18.20 -37.27 25.05
CA ARG A 334 -19.32 -38.20 25.01
C ARG A 334 -18.97 -39.35 25.97
N GLU A 335 -19.77 -39.54 27.00
CA GLU A 335 -19.68 -40.70 27.86
C GLU A 335 -19.80 -42.00 27.02
N PRO A 336 -19.04 -43.05 27.37
CA PRO A 336 -19.11 -44.30 26.64
C PRO A 336 -20.50 -44.95 26.86
N VAL A 337 -21.15 -45.29 25.75
CA VAL A 337 -22.38 -46.06 25.72
C VAL A 337 -22.13 -47.41 26.45
N LYS A 338 -22.83 -47.68 27.53
CA LYS A 338 -22.87 -49.01 28.18
C LYS A 338 -23.48 -50.00 27.18
N VAL A 339 -22.69 -50.94 26.76
CA VAL A 339 -23.18 -52.17 26.08
C VAL A 339 -23.85 -53.01 27.16
N ILE A 340 -25.14 -53.23 27.00
CA ILE A 340 -25.90 -54.20 27.81
C ILE A 340 -25.74 -55.51 27.05
N ASP A 341 -24.94 -56.43 27.63
CA ASP A 341 -24.97 -57.86 27.27
C ASP A 341 -26.18 -58.47 27.93
N ASP A 342 -27.21 -58.77 27.17
CA ASP A 342 -28.24 -59.70 27.52
C ASP A 342 -28.09 -60.93 26.61
N LEU A 343 -27.49 -61.92 27.16
CA LEU A 343 -27.60 -63.33 26.73
C LEU A 343 -28.12 -64.17 27.89
N ASP A 344 -29.41 -64.55 27.76
CA ASP A 344 -29.89 -65.88 28.09
C ASP A 344 -31.11 -66.19 27.22
#